data_e1f9d703df57a3ec7f0c8bd5531df3a1
#
_entry.id   e1f9d703df57a3ec7f0c8bd5531df3a1
#
_cell.length_a   1.000
_cell.length_b   1.000
_cell.length_c   1.000
_cell.angle_alpha   90.00
_cell.angle_beta   90.00
_cell.angle_gamma   90.00
#
_symmetry.space_group_name_H-M   'P 1'
#
loop_
_entity.id
_entity.type
_entity.pdbx_description
1 polymer ?
#
loop_
_entity_poly.entity_id
_entity_poly.type
_entity_poly.pdbx_seq_one_letter_code
_entity_poly.pdbx_strand_id
1 'polypeptide(L)'
;LVNAGGDLLHRGGEPITVGIEDPRRPFDNVPPLTRVTLADGGLASSSGARRPLRVGTAVFSHVLDPRTGWPVEHTLAATTIAPDAATADVATTVVGVLAVGEALAFADATDGLACHLLDCCGGQHSSRRWPRFGAPDGSERPQASAR
;
A
#
# COMPACT_ATOMS: atom_id res chain seq x y z
N LEU A 1 -8.16 -11.24 12.65
CA LEU A 1 -7.05 -10.77 11.83
C LEU A 1 -6.06 -11.91 11.58
N VAL A 2 -5.70 -12.10 10.34
CA VAL A 2 -4.59 -12.96 9.90
C VAL A 2 -3.58 -12.09 9.16
N ASN A 3 -2.28 -12.31 9.42
CA ASN A 3 -1.18 -11.69 8.70
C ASN A 3 -0.25 -12.79 8.19
N ALA A 4 -0.08 -12.87 6.88
CA ALA A 4 0.76 -13.85 6.21
C ALA A 4 1.81 -13.13 5.35
N GLY A 5 2.98 -12.81 5.96
CA GLY A 5 4.08 -12.19 5.23
C GLY A 5 3.88 -10.73 4.82
N GLY A 6 2.88 -10.04 5.39
CA GLY A 6 2.51 -8.67 5.05
C GLY A 6 1.12 -8.56 4.40
N ASP A 7 0.57 -9.69 3.93
CA ASP A 7 -0.80 -9.75 3.44
C ASP A 7 -1.75 -9.97 4.60
N LEU A 8 -2.68 -9.07 4.76
CA LEU A 8 -3.61 -9.03 5.88
C LEU A 8 -5.00 -9.47 5.43
N LEU A 9 -5.65 -10.27 6.26
CA LEU A 9 -7.09 -10.52 6.17
C LEU A 9 -7.73 -10.20 7.52
N HIS A 10 -8.68 -9.28 7.51
CA HIS A 10 -9.53 -8.98 8.66
C HIS A 10 -10.97 -9.35 8.36
N ARG A 11 -11.60 -10.09 9.28
CA ARG A 11 -13.00 -10.49 9.19
C ARG A 11 -13.69 -10.30 10.52
N GLY A 12 -14.78 -9.55 10.51
CA GLY A 12 -15.65 -9.31 11.66
C GLY A 12 -14.95 -8.66 12.85
N GLY A 13 -15.72 -8.26 13.84
CA GLY A 13 -15.22 -7.58 15.03
C GLY A 13 -15.00 -6.09 14.83
N GLU A 14 -14.20 -5.49 15.73
CA GLU A 14 -13.89 -4.07 15.66
C GLU A 14 -12.93 -3.76 14.51
N PRO A 15 -13.10 -2.63 13.81
CA PRO A 15 -12.16 -2.19 12.79
C PRO A 15 -10.74 -2.03 13.34
N ILE A 16 -9.76 -2.41 12.57
CA ILE A 16 -8.34 -2.29 12.93
C ILE A 16 -7.68 -1.15 12.17
N THR A 17 -6.72 -0.49 12.81
CA THR A 17 -5.86 0.48 12.14
C THR A 17 -4.57 -0.17 11.68
N VAL A 18 -4.29 -0.06 10.39
CA VAL A 18 -3.08 -0.59 9.76
C VAL A 18 -2.19 0.57 9.31
N GLY A 19 -0.92 0.55 9.73
CA GLY A 19 0.09 1.48 9.24
C GLY A 19 0.66 1.01 7.91
N ILE A 20 0.69 1.88 6.91
CA ILE A 20 1.35 1.62 5.62
C ILE A 20 2.78 2.12 5.71
N GLU A 21 3.74 1.24 5.48
CA GLU A 21 5.17 1.56 5.57
C GLU A 21 5.61 2.58 4.52
N ASP A 22 6.51 3.47 4.92
CA ASP A 22 7.26 4.30 3.96
C ASP A 22 8.48 3.51 3.44
N PRO A 23 8.49 3.09 2.17
CA PRO A 23 9.58 2.29 1.62
C PRO A 23 10.92 3.03 1.56
N ARG A 24 10.91 4.36 1.67
CA ARG A 24 12.13 5.18 1.72
C ARG A 24 12.77 5.13 3.11
N ARG A 25 12.01 4.70 4.11
CA ARG A 25 12.40 4.63 5.52
C ARG A 25 11.88 3.34 6.17
N PRO A 26 12.36 2.16 5.72
CA PRO A 26 11.82 0.85 6.12
C PRO A 26 12.32 0.42 7.51
N PHE A 27 12.13 1.26 8.51
CA PHE A 27 12.54 1.02 9.90
C PHE A 27 11.31 0.96 10.80
N ASP A 28 11.26 0.00 11.71
CA ASP A 28 10.12 -0.24 12.60
C ASP A 28 9.82 0.91 13.57
N ASN A 29 10.80 1.77 13.84
CA ASN A 29 10.67 2.92 14.74
C ASN A 29 10.31 4.24 14.03
N VAL A 30 9.94 4.17 12.75
CA VAL A 30 9.57 5.36 11.96
C VAL A 30 8.05 5.40 11.81
N PRO A 31 7.43 6.60 11.86
CA PRO A 31 6.00 6.72 11.57
C PRO A 31 5.66 6.16 10.18
N PRO A 32 4.51 5.48 10.04
CA PRO A 32 4.06 4.99 8.74
C PRO A 32 3.80 6.16 7.78
N LEU A 33 3.90 5.87 6.48
CA LEU A 33 3.55 6.81 5.41
C LEU A 33 2.11 7.33 5.55
N THR A 34 1.21 6.42 5.84
CA THR A 34 -0.20 6.69 6.09
C THR A 34 -0.81 5.59 6.96
N ARG A 35 -2.03 5.80 7.43
CA ARG A 35 -2.80 4.79 8.17
C ARG A 35 -4.14 4.58 7.50
N VAL A 36 -4.63 3.35 7.56
CA VAL A 36 -5.97 2.99 7.07
C VAL A 36 -6.73 2.23 8.14
N THR A 37 -8.03 2.40 8.14
CA THR A 37 -8.94 1.61 8.99
C THR A 37 -9.54 0.50 8.14
N LEU A 38 -9.26 -0.75 8.50
CA LEU A 38 -9.79 -1.93 7.84
C LEU A 38 -10.89 -2.54 8.72
N ALA A 39 -12.14 -2.41 8.28
CA ALA A 39 -13.30 -3.00 8.97
C ALA A 39 -13.51 -4.45 8.57
N ASP A 40 -13.37 -4.76 7.29
CA ASP A 40 -13.50 -6.10 6.71
C ASP A 40 -12.77 -6.15 5.36
N GLY A 41 -12.16 -7.27 5.02
CA GLY A 41 -11.46 -7.47 3.76
C GLY A 41 -9.97 -7.75 3.90
N GLY A 42 -9.30 -7.76 2.77
CA GLY A 42 -7.86 -7.96 2.63
C GLY A 42 -7.12 -6.65 2.38
N LEU A 43 -5.89 -6.58 2.85
CA LEU A 43 -4.93 -5.53 2.52
C LEU A 43 -3.59 -6.16 2.19
N ALA A 44 -2.98 -5.72 1.10
CA ALA A 44 -1.64 -6.13 0.71
C ALA A 44 -0.79 -4.91 0.33
N SER A 45 0.52 -5.01 0.56
CA SER A 45 1.48 -3.98 0.18
C SER A 45 2.69 -4.60 -0.50
N SER A 46 3.10 -4.00 -1.62
CA SER A 46 4.33 -4.34 -2.34
C SER A 46 5.24 -3.12 -2.43
N SER A 47 6.53 -3.31 -2.13
CA SER A 47 7.51 -2.24 -2.31
C SER A 47 8.85 -2.81 -2.78
N GLY A 48 9.55 -2.06 -3.65
CA GLY A 48 10.90 -2.42 -4.10
C GLY A 48 11.96 -2.34 -2.98
N ALA A 49 11.67 -1.67 -1.87
CA ALA A 49 12.64 -1.42 -0.81
C ALA A 49 12.98 -2.67 0.02
N ARG A 50 12.01 -3.56 0.23
CA ARG A 50 12.18 -4.76 1.08
C ARG A 50 12.93 -5.90 0.40
N ARG A 51 12.91 -5.96 -0.93
CA ARG A 51 13.55 -7.02 -1.74
C ARG A 51 14.25 -6.44 -2.97
N PRO A 52 15.22 -5.52 -2.79
CA PRO A 52 15.92 -4.94 -3.93
C PRO A 52 16.82 -5.97 -4.59
N LEU A 53 16.81 -6.01 -5.91
CA LEU A 53 17.80 -6.75 -6.69
C LEU A 53 19.03 -5.85 -6.92
N ARG A 54 20.20 -6.32 -6.50
CA ARG A 54 21.46 -5.60 -6.69
C ARG A 54 22.27 -6.24 -7.81
N VAL A 55 22.62 -5.43 -8.81
CA VAL A 55 23.49 -5.85 -9.92
C VAL A 55 24.63 -4.83 -10.04
N GLY A 56 25.82 -5.20 -9.59
CA GLY A 56 26.93 -4.26 -9.44
C GLY A 56 26.58 -3.16 -8.43
N THR A 57 26.62 -1.90 -8.87
CA THR A 57 26.24 -0.73 -8.07
C THR A 57 24.77 -0.34 -8.24
N ALA A 58 24.07 -0.93 -9.21
CA ALA A 58 22.68 -0.61 -9.49
C ALA A 58 21.72 -1.41 -8.59
N VAL A 59 20.61 -0.77 -8.24
CA VAL A 59 19.54 -1.35 -7.42
C VAL A 59 18.26 -1.31 -8.23
N PHE A 60 17.62 -2.47 -8.38
CA PHE A 60 16.41 -2.64 -9.17
C PHE A 60 15.25 -3.12 -8.31
N SER A 61 14.03 -2.79 -8.69
CA SER A 61 12.83 -3.41 -8.16
C SER A 61 12.82 -4.91 -8.51
N HIS A 62 12.29 -5.73 -7.61
CA HIS A 62 12.02 -7.15 -7.91
C HIS A 62 10.77 -7.34 -8.79
N VAL A 63 9.96 -6.30 -8.93
CA VAL A 63 8.77 -6.33 -9.79
C VAL A 63 9.18 -5.98 -11.21
N LEU A 64 8.86 -6.88 -12.14
CA LEU A 64 9.14 -6.71 -13.56
C LEU A 64 7.87 -6.31 -14.31
N ASP A 65 7.99 -5.38 -15.24
CA ASP A 65 6.92 -5.11 -16.21
C ASP A 65 6.91 -6.23 -17.27
N PRO A 66 5.85 -7.02 -17.36
CA PRO A 66 5.79 -8.15 -18.30
C PRO A 66 5.78 -7.71 -19.77
N ARG A 67 5.46 -6.45 -20.05
CA ARG A 67 5.44 -5.89 -21.41
C ARG A 67 6.85 -5.62 -21.94
N THR A 68 7.78 -5.32 -21.05
CA THR A 68 9.16 -4.94 -21.40
C THR A 68 10.21 -5.93 -20.89
N GLY A 69 9.85 -6.75 -19.87
CA GLY A 69 10.80 -7.60 -19.14
C GLY A 69 11.77 -6.80 -18.26
N TRP A 70 11.52 -5.51 -18.04
CA TRP A 70 12.38 -4.61 -17.28
C TRP A 70 11.81 -4.33 -15.89
N PRO A 71 12.65 -4.10 -14.88
CA PRO A 71 12.21 -3.70 -13.55
C PRO A 71 11.37 -2.41 -13.57
N VAL A 72 10.30 -2.39 -12.78
CA VAL A 72 9.46 -1.20 -12.60
C VAL A 72 10.24 -0.15 -11.80
N GLU A 73 10.33 1.07 -12.32
CA GLU A 73 11.06 2.17 -11.70
C GLU A 73 10.16 3.33 -11.24
N HIS A 74 8.96 3.45 -11.81
CA HIS A 74 8.06 4.57 -11.58
C HIS A 74 7.25 4.48 -10.28
N THR A 75 7.12 3.28 -9.69
CA THR A 75 6.39 3.02 -8.46
C THR A 75 7.33 2.47 -7.38
N LEU A 76 7.45 3.18 -6.25
CA LEU A 76 8.21 2.74 -5.09
C LEU A 76 7.42 1.76 -4.22
N ALA A 77 6.14 2.03 -4.03
CA ALA A 77 5.24 1.16 -3.27
C ALA A 77 3.81 1.24 -3.79
N ALA A 78 3.13 0.13 -3.68
CA ALA A 78 1.70 -0.01 -3.94
C ALA A 78 1.04 -0.70 -2.75
N THR A 79 -0.11 -0.21 -2.33
CA THR A 79 -0.97 -0.85 -1.33
C THR A 79 -2.38 -0.94 -1.87
N THR A 80 -3.01 -2.08 -1.68
CA THR A 80 -4.40 -2.29 -2.09
C THR A 80 -5.24 -2.84 -0.95
N ILE A 81 -6.52 -2.51 -1.00
CA ILE A 81 -7.57 -3.08 -0.16
C ILE A 81 -8.60 -3.70 -1.09
N ALA A 82 -9.01 -4.93 -0.79
CA ALA A 82 -9.95 -5.71 -1.58
C ALA A 82 -10.87 -6.54 -0.66
N PRO A 83 -11.92 -7.19 -1.20
CA PRO A 83 -12.78 -8.05 -0.38
C PRO A 83 -12.07 -9.21 0.31
N ASP A 84 -10.94 -9.67 -0.22
CA ASP A 84 -10.13 -10.74 0.36
C ASP A 84 -8.62 -10.48 0.13
N ALA A 85 -7.77 -11.20 0.89
CA ALA A 85 -6.33 -11.01 0.85
C ALA A 85 -5.69 -11.43 -0.48
N ALA A 86 -6.17 -12.50 -1.11
CA ALA A 86 -5.63 -12.98 -2.38
C ALA A 86 -5.88 -11.96 -3.50
N THR A 87 -7.09 -11.40 -3.55
CA THR A 87 -7.44 -10.32 -4.49
C THR A 87 -6.59 -9.07 -4.21
N ALA A 88 -6.37 -8.71 -2.94
CA ALA A 88 -5.52 -7.59 -2.58
C ALA A 88 -4.08 -7.81 -3.06
N ASP A 89 -3.48 -8.99 -2.78
CA ASP A 89 -2.11 -9.31 -3.17
C ASP A 89 -1.91 -9.25 -4.69
N VAL A 90 -2.78 -9.91 -5.46
CA VAL A 90 -2.72 -9.85 -6.92
C VAL A 90 -2.88 -8.43 -7.44
N ALA A 91 -3.86 -7.69 -6.94
CA ALA A 91 -4.12 -6.32 -7.36
C ALA A 91 -2.93 -5.38 -7.05
N THR A 92 -2.25 -5.59 -5.91
CA THR A 92 -1.06 -4.82 -5.53
C THR A 92 0.05 -4.93 -6.58
N THR A 93 0.28 -6.13 -7.10
CA THR A 93 1.25 -6.35 -8.17
C THR A 93 0.81 -5.66 -9.47
N VAL A 94 -0.46 -5.78 -9.85
CA VAL A 94 -1.01 -5.14 -11.05
C VAL A 94 -0.86 -3.62 -11.00
N VAL A 95 -1.34 -2.98 -9.93
CA VAL A 95 -1.27 -1.51 -9.82
C VAL A 95 0.17 -1.01 -9.67
N GLY A 96 1.07 -1.82 -9.13
CA GLY A 96 2.49 -1.50 -9.03
C GLY A 96 3.22 -1.47 -10.38
N VAL A 97 2.75 -2.25 -11.37
CA VAL A 97 3.32 -2.33 -12.72
C VAL A 97 2.73 -1.25 -13.65
N LEU A 98 1.46 -0.90 -13.49
CA LEU A 98 0.78 0.08 -14.33
C LEU A 98 1.30 1.51 -14.08
N ALA A 99 1.25 2.36 -15.09
CA ALA A 99 1.44 3.79 -14.89
C ALA A 99 0.37 4.33 -13.91
N VAL A 100 0.72 5.35 -13.12
CA VAL A 100 -0.15 5.83 -12.02
C VAL A 100 -1.60 6.06 -12.47
N GLY A 101 -1.82 6.75 -13.60
CA GLY A 101 -3.16 7.01 -14.12
C GLY A 101 -3.93 5.74 -14.48
N GLU A 102 -3.25 4.75 -15.08
CA GLU A 102 -3.83 3.44 -15.43
C GLU A 102 -4.15 2.64 -14.17
N ALA A 103 -3.26 2.66 -13.18
CA ALA A 103 -3.45 1.98 -11.90
C ALA A 103 -4.68 2.50 -11.15
N LEU A 104 -4.85 3.84 -11.09
CA LEU A 104 -6.02 4.46 -10.47
C LEU A 104 -7.30 4.12 -11.22
N ALA A 105 -7.27 4.17 -12.56
CA ALA A 105 -8.43 3.81 -13.39
C ALA A 105 -8.80 2.33 -13.23
N PHE A 106 -7.82 1.44 -13.17
CA PHE A 106 -8.02 0.00 -12.91
C PHE A 106 -8.70 -0.23 -11.55
N ALA A 107 -8.17 0.38 -10.49
CA ALA A 107 -8.74 0.25 -9.16
C ALA A 107 -10.16 0.83 -9.08
N ASP A 108 -10.40 1.96 -9.74
CA ASP A 108 -11.72 2.61 -9.76
C ASP A 108 -12.76 1.82 -10.56
N ALA A 109 -12.34 1.06 -11.57
CA ALA A 109 -13.21 0.19 -12.38
C ALA A 109 -13.45 -1.18 -11.73
N THR A 110 -12.61 -1.60 -10.77
CA THR A 110 -12.73 -2.90 -10.11
C THR A 110 -13.55 -2.79 -8.83
N ASP A 111 -14.61 -3.57 -8.72
CA ASP A 111 -15.48 -3.54 -7.55
C ASP A 111 -14.75 -3.97 -6.27
N GLY A 112 -14.98 -3.19 -5.21
CA GLY A 112 -14.38 -3.45 -3.89
C GLY A 112 -12.88 -3.17 -3.81
N LEU A 113 -12.22 -2.77 -4.92
CA LEU A 113 -10.79 -2.46 -4.91
C LEU A 113 -10.54 -0.99 -4.59
N ALA A 114 -9.58 -0.73 -3.72
CA ALA A 114 -8.97 0.57 -3.48
C ALA A 114 -7.45 0.44 -3.56
N CYS A 115 -6.76 1.45 -4.06
CA CYS A 115 -5.30 1.47 -4.10
C CYS A 115 -4.72 2.80 -3.66
N HIS A 116 -3.51 2.72 -3.14
CA HIS A 116 -2.63 3.84 -2.81
C HIS A 116 -1.24 3.55 -3.36
N LEU A 117 -0.67 4.51 -4.05
CA LEU A 117 0.64 4.40 -4.69
C LEU A 117 1.56 5.50 -4.18
N LEU A 118 2.82 5.15 -4.01
CA LEU A 118 3.93 6.08 -3.84
C LEU A 118 4.81 5.99 -5.09
N ASP A 119 4.91 7.08 -5.85
CA ASP A 119 5.74 7.11 -7.05
C ASP A 119 7.23 7.36 -6.72
N CYS A 120 8.09 7.22 -7.74
CA CYS A 120 9.54 7.42 -7.60
C CYS A 120 9.95 8.86 -7.22
N CYS A 121 9.07 9.85 -7.42
CA CYS A 121 9.29 11.25 -7.06
C CYS A 121 8.78 11.57 -5.64
N GLY A 122 8.15 10.61 -4.95
CA GLY A 122 7.55 10.78 -3.64
C GLY A 122 6.12 11.29 -3.66
N GLY A 123 5.50 11.39 -4.84
CA GLY A 123 4.08 11.70 -5.00
C GLY A 123 3.20 10.55 -4.49
N GLN A 124 2.16 10.89 -3.75
CA GLN A 124 1.17 9.93 -3.25
C GLN A 124 -0.11 10.04 -4.08
N HIS A 125 -0.61 8.90 -4.54
CA HIS A 125 -1.77 8.81 -5.42
C HIS A 125 -2.74 7.77 -4.89
N SER A 126 -4.04 8.08 -4.92
CA SER A 126 -5.07 7.18 -4.39
C SER A 126 -6.26 7.06 -5.33
N SER A 127 -6.83 5.87 -5.42
CA SER A 127 -8.10 5.65 -6.10
C SER A 127 -9.27 6.27 -5.30
N ARG A 128 -10.41 6.46 -5.95
CA ARG A 128 -11.59 7.12 -5.36
C ARG A 128 -12.14 6.45 -4.10
N ARG A 129 -11.94 5.13 -3.96
CA ARG A 129 -12.40 4.38 -2.77
C ARG A 129 -11.45 4.46 -1.59
N TRP A 130 -10.18 4.87 -1.81
CA TRP A 130 -9.17 4.89 -0.75
C TRP A 130 -9.54 5.74 0.47
N PRO A 131 -10.12 6.96 0.34
CA PRO A 131 -10.50 7.78 1.49
C PRO A 131 -11.48 7.14 2.47
N ARG A 132 -12.23 6.11 2.04
CA ARG A 132 -13.15 5.38 2.93
C ARG A 132 -12.42 4.55 3.98
N PHE A 133 -11.16 4.26 3.74
CA PHE A 133 -10.30 3.48 4.63
C PHE A 133 -9.28 4.37 5.37
N GLY A 134 -9.22 5.66 5.04
CA GLY A 134 -8.34 6.60 5.72
C GLY A 134 -8.71 6.69 7.20
N ALA A 135 -7.76 6.42 8.11
CA ALA A 135 -7.93 6.70 9.51
C ALA A 135 -8.05 8.23 9.68
N PRO A 136 -8.90 8.73 10.58
CA PRO A 136 -8.92 10.16 10.89
C PRO A 136 -7.51 10.58 11.31
N ASP A 137 -7.07 11.70 10.77
CA ASP A 137 -5.74 12.23 11.06
C ASP A 137 -5.64 12.44 12.58
N GLY A 138 -4.71 11.71 13.21
CA GLY A 138 -4.51 11.69 14.66
C GLY A 138 -3.89 12.99 15.22
N SER A 139 -4.14 14.13 14.59
CA SER A 139 -3.66 15.44 15.05
C SER A 139 -4.40 15.99 16.27
N GLU A 140 -5.48 15.36 16.72
CA GLU A 140 -6.08 15.63 18.01
C GLU A 140 -5.59 14.65 19.08
N ARG A 141 -4.42 14.92 19.66
CA ARG A 141 -4.12 14.41 20.99
C ARG A 141 -5.11 15.06 21.96
N PRO A 142 -5.87 14.29 22.75
CA PRO A 142 -6.57 14.88 23.89
C PRO A 142 -5.49 15.51 24.77
N GLN A 143 -5.56 16.80 24.96
CA GLN A 143 -4.78 17.47 26.01
C GLN A 143 -5.21 16.86 27.34
N ALA A 144 -4.35 16.07 27.94
CA ALA A 144 -4.51 15.66 29.32
C ALA A 144 -4.51 16.95 30.15
N SER A 145 -5.70 17.37 30.60
CA SER A 145 -5.85 18.44 31.57
C SER A 145 -5.27 17.94 32.89
N ALA A 146 -4.13 18.48 33.27
CA ALA A 146 -3.60 18.38 34.62
C ALA A 146 -4.60 19.03 35.60
N ARG A 147 -5.07 18.26 36.57
CA ARG A 147 -5.43 18.71 37.93
C ARG A 147 -4.99 17.62 38.91
#